data_d4d02351dbaad1f7a2a4b689963db91c
#
_entry.id   d4d02351dbaad1f7a2a4b689963db91c
#
_cell.length_a   1.000
_cell.length_b   1.000
_cell.length_c   1.000
_cell.angle_alpha   90.00
_cell.angle_beta   90.00
_cell.angle_gamma   90.00
#
_symmetry.space_group_name_H-M   'P 1'
#
loop_
_entity.id
_entity.type
_entity.pdbx_description
1 polymer ?
#
loop_
_entity_poly.entity_id
_entity_poly.type
_entity_poly.pdbx_seq_one_letter_code
_entity_poly.pdbx_strand_id
1 'polypeptide(L)'
;MKKRKWATLSAVVGTAVLLLSACGPGDDNSSGSQPASTGTKTLLVWEDVKKADGIQDAVKEFEKQHDVKIKVVEKAYADQIEALRLDGAAGTGPDVITMPHDQIGSAVTEGLLQEIKPDQKVIDSFTDESIQSQTVNGKLYGLPKSVETTVLFYNKDLVKKAPTTLDGWYDLSKKLTKDGKYGFVAKWDEIYYAQSVLGGSGGYIFKQKSDGSYDVNDIGLNNDGAIEGGEYIQKFFSEGLFPKGIIGEQGINVLNSLFTEKKAAALISGPWSFGPYKEAGIDYGVTELPTLPNGKHMSSFLGVKSYNVSSYSKNKELAEKFVEFITNEKNSKKRFEVTEEIPPVKKLMKDPIITENANANAVSKQTKYATLTPNNPEMAEVWKPIDSALRLIATGRTDVKKAFDDAVKQIDSQIKANHSK
;
A
#
# COMPACT_ATOMS: atom_id res chain seq x y z
N MET A 1 -12.23 -7.45 -59.99
CA MET A 1 -12.48 -8.68 -60.81
C MET A 1 -11.90 -9.91 -60.11
N LYS A 2 -12.65 -11.05 -60.14
CA LYS A 2 -12.43 -12.42 -59.63
C LYS A 2 -12.82 -12.63 -58.17
N LYS A 3 -14.05 -13.02 -57.82
CA LYS A 3 -14.84 -14.27 -57.85
C LYS A 3 -14.21 -15.35 -56.98
N ARG A 4 -14.86 -15.59 -55.81
CA ARG A 4 -15.80 -16.67 -55.41
C ARG A 4 -15.20 -18.09 -55.43
N LYS A 5 -15.24 -18.79 -54.29
CA LYS A 5 -15.83 -20.16 -54.26
C LYS A 5 -16.26 -20.50 -52.81
N TRP A 6 -17.53 -20.85 -52.68
CA TRP A 6 -18.18 -21.54 -51.59
C TRP A 6 -17.88 -23.06 -51.74
N ALA A 7 -17.77 -23.74 -50.63
CA ALA A 7 -18.02 -25.21 -50.61
C ALA A 7 -18.72 -25.53 -49.27
N THR A 8 -19.92 -26.05 -49.44
CA THR A 8 -20.85 -26.61 -48.43
C THR A 8 -20.61 -28.13 -48.30
N LEU A 9 -21.24 -28.67 -47.26
CA LEU A 9 -21.59 -30.09 -46.94
C LEU A 9 -20.61 -30.76 -45.95
N SER A 10 -21.05 -31.52 -44.91
CA SER A 10 -22.29 -32.27 -44.69
C SER A 10 -22.46 -32.61 -43.21
N ALA A 11 -23.69 -32.73 -42.77
CA ALA A 11 -24.14 -33.22 -41.47
C ALA A 11 -23.89 -34.73 -41.33
N VAL A 12 -23.50 -35.18 -40.13
CA VAL A 12 -23.67 -36.57 -39.69
C VAL A 12 -24.42 -36.56 -38.36
N VAL A 13 -25.64 -37.12 -38.43
CA VAL A 13 -26.52 -37.45 -37.32
C VAL A 13 -26.04 -38.73 -36.68
N GLY A 14 -25.69 -38.72 -35.39
CA GLY A 14 -25.39 -39.91 -34.61
C GLY A 14 -26.33 -40.01 -33.40
N THR A 15 -27.31 -40.88 -33.51
CA THR A 15 -28.31 -41.25 -32.51
C THR A 15 -27.64 -42.02 -31.38
N ALA A 16 -27.73 -41.56 -30.14
CA ALA A 16 -27.34 -42.33 -28.95
C ALA A 16 -28.55 -42.62 -28.08
N VAL A 17 -28.72 -43.86 -27.82
CA VAL A 17 -29.80 -44.57 -27.14
C VAL A 17 -29.82 -44.28 -25.64
N LEU A 18 -30.99 -43.87 -25.14
CA LEU A 18 -31.33 -43.79 -23.71
C LEU A 18 -31.63 -45.19 -23.16
N LEU A 19 -30.86 -45.65 -22.21
CA LEU A 19 -31.23 -46.76 -21.34
C LEU A 19 -31.72 -46.23 -19.98
N LEU A 20 -33.02 -46.21 -19.81
CA LEU A 20 -33.69 -46.10 -18.50
C LEU A 20 -33.67 -47.49 -17.84
N SER A 21 -33.03 -47.57 -16.66
CA SER A 21 -33.24 -48.66 -15.74
C SER A 21 -33.96 -48.14 -14.51
N ALA A 22 -35.22 -48.41 -14.39
CA ALA A 22 -36.00 -48.26 -13.17
C ALA A 22 -35.81 -49.51 -12.29
N CYS A 23 -35.50 -49.36 -11.02
CA CYS A 23 -35.72 -50.37 -9.98
C CYS A 23 -36.29 -49.70 -8.74
N GLY A 24 -37.35 -50.24 -8.23
CA GLY A 24 -38.22 -49.75 -7.17
C GLY A 24 -37.65 -49.99 -5.73
N PRO A 25 -38.52 -49.74 -4.69
CA PRO A 25 -38.05 -49.42 -3.38
C PRO A 25 -37.68 -50.63 -2.55
N GLY A 26 -36.55 -50.53 -1.86
CA GLY A 26 -36.13 -51.41 -0.78
C GLY A 26 -35.64 -50.57 0.39
N ASP A 27 -36.34 -50.63 1.49
CA ASP A 27 -35.89 -50.16 2.78
C ASP A 27 -34.60 -50.87 3.20
N ASP A 28 -33.54 -50.15 3.44
CA ASP A 28 -32.49 -50.58 4.37
C ASP A 28 -31.77 -49.36 4.95
N ASN A 29 -31.89 -49.26 6.26
CA ASN A 29 -31.34 -48.29 7.15
C ASN A 29 -29.82 -48.59 7.31
N SER A 30 -28.97 -47.97 6.52
CA SER A 30 -27.52 -47.96 6.77
C SER A 30 -27.01 -46.55 6.73
N SER A 31 -26.66 -46.03 7.90
CA SER A 31 -25.83 -44.83 8.15
C SER A 31 -24.53 -44.94 7.36
N GLY A 32 -24.58 -44.53 6.10
CA GLY A 32 -23.41 -44.36 5.26
C GLY A 32 -22.71 -43.07 5.62
N SER A 33 -21.66 -43.16 6.42
CA SER A 33 -20.66 -42.11 6.53
C SER A 33 -20.18 -41.74 5.13
N GLN A 34 -20.46 -40.53 4.69
CA GLN A 34 -19.84 -39.97 3.49
C GLN A 34 -18.31 -40.09 3.65
N PRO A 35 -17.58 -40.68 2.71
CA PRO A 35 -16.13 -40.67 2.80
C PRO A 35 -15.68 -39.22 2.75
N ALA A 36 -14.98 -38.79 3.81
CA ALA A 36 -14.29 -37.54 3.81
C ALA A 36 -13.40 -37.50 2.58
N SER A 37 -13.55 -36.45 1.76
CA SER A 37 -12.69 -36.21 0.60
C SER A 37 -11.21 -36.21 1.06
N THR A 38 -10.50 -37.28 0.79
CA THR A 38 -9.06 -37.45 1.11
C THR A 38 -8.15 -36.73 0.13
N GLY A 39 -8.64 -35.70 -0.55
CA GLY A 39 -7.82 -34.84 -1.40
C GLY A 39 -7.01 -33.85 -0.57
N THR A 40 -5.72 -33.75 -0.84
CA THR A 40 -4.84 -32.70 -0.28
C THR A 40 -5.48 -31.35 -0.50
N LYS A 41 -5.73 -30.58 0.58
CA LYS A 41 -6.29 -29.22 0.49
C LYS A 41 -5.34 -28.31 -0.27
N THR A 42 -5.87 -27.38 -1.02
CA THR A 42 -5.06 -26.38 -1.75
C THR A 42 -5.47 -24.99 -1.31
N LEU A 43 -4.49 -24.15 -0.98
CA LEU A 43 -4.68 -22.70 -0.78
C LEU A 43 -4.14 -21.94 -2.00
N LEU A 44 -4.92 -20.98 -2.48
CA LEU A 44 -4.47 -19.99 -3.47
C LEU A 44 -4.12 -18.69 -2.75
N VAL A 45 -2.89 -18.22 -2.94
CA VAL A 45 -2.36 -17.00 -2.33
C VAL A 45 -2.00 -16.01 -3.44
N TRP A 46 -2.52 -14.81 -3.37
CA TRP A 46 -2.07 -13.71 -4.22
C TRP A 46 -1.03 -12.88 -3.44
N GLU A 47 0.16 -12.82 -4.01
CA GLU A 47 1.26 -12.00 -3.50
C GLU A 47 1.51 -10.84 -4.47
N ASP A 48 2.13 -9.75 -3.99
CA ASP A 48 2.51 -8.65 -4.86
C ASP A 48 3.64 -9.05 -5.84
N VAL A 49 3.71 -8.31 -6.93
CA VAL A 49 4.69 -8.54 -8.01
C VAL A 49 6.12 -8.47 -7.48
N LYS A 50 6.95 -9.45 -7.82
CA LYS A 50 8.35 -9.61 -7.38
C LYS A 50 8.51 -9.82 -5.87
N LYS A 51 7.46 -10.29 -5.17
CA LYS A 51 7.51 -10.53 -3.72
C LYS A 51 7.29 -11.99 -3.33
N ALA A 52 6.87 -12.84 -4.27
CA ALA A 52 6.61 -14.26 -4.02
C ALA A 52 7.83 -15.02 -3.49
N ASP A 53 9.04 -14.67 -3.91
CA ASP A 53 10.28 -15.31 -3.44
C ASP A 53 10.48 -15.13 -1.93
N GLY A 54 9.98 -14.05 -1.35
CA GLY A 54 10.08 -13.75 0.07
C GLY A 54 9.30 -14.72 0.98
N ILE A 55 8.36 -15.49 0.44
CA ILE A 55 7.54 -16.45 1.21
C ILE A 55 7.74 -17.90 0.81
N GLN A 56 8.56 -18.20 -0.21
CA GLN A 56 8.71 -19.57 -0.74
C GLN A 56 9.18 -20.60 0.31
N ASP A 57 10.13 -20.23 1.19
CA ASP A 57 10.62 -21.11 2.23
C ASP A 57 9.51 -21.39 3.27
N ALA A 58 8.75 -20.37 3.65
CA ALA A 58 7.61 -20.50 4.54
C ALA A 58 6.49 -21.35 3.92
N VAL A 59 6.21 -21.20 2.64
CA VAL A 59 5.25 -22.04 1.90
C VAL A 59 5.63 -23.50 1.99
N LYS A 60 6.87 -23.87 1.64
CA LYS A 60 7.36 -25.26 1.70
C LYS A 60 7.29 -25.83 3.10
N GLU A 61 7.63 -25.04 4.11
CA GLU A 61 7.59 -25.47 5.51
C GLU A 61 6.14 -25.70 5.97
N PHE A 62 5.22 -24.80 5.64
CA PHE A 62 3.81 -24.92 5.99
C PHE A 62 3.13 -26.10 5.27
N GLU A 63 3.38 -26.30 3.97
CA GLU A 63 2.89 -27.45 3.21
C GLU A 63 3.25 -28.77 3.89
N LYS A 64 4.51 -28.89 4.34
CA LYS A 64 4.99 -30.10 5.03
C LYS A 64 4.33 -30.30 6.41
N GLN A 65 4.03 -29.22 7.14
CA GLN A 65 3.46 -29.29 8.48
C GLN A 65 1.96 -29.60 8.47
N HIS A 66 1.24 -29.19 7.42
CA HIS A 66 -0.23 -29.22 7.38
C HIS A 66 -0.81 -30.12 6.29
N ASP A 67 0.01 -30.87 5.54
CA ASP A 67 -0.41 -31.71 4.41
C ASP A 67 -1.35 -30.94 3.44
N VAL A 68 -0.90 -29.76 3.03
CA VAL A 68 -1.61 -28.85 2.15
C VAL A 68 -0.72 -28.47 0.96
N LYS A 69 -1.32 -28.10 -0.17
CA LYS A 69 -0.63 -27.45 -1.28
C LYS A 69 -0.93 -25.96 -1.29
N ILE A 70 0.07 -25.13 -1.55
CA ILE A 70 -0.08 -23.69 -1.62
C ILE A 70 0.37 -23.21 -3.00
N LYS A 71 -0.55 -22.61 -3.74
CA LYS A 71 -0.26 -21.97 -5.02
C LYS A 71 -0.10 -20.47 -4.78
N VAL A 72 1.11 -19.96 -4.96
CA VAL A 72 1.38 -18.52 -4.92
C VAL A 72 1.30 -17.97 -6.34
N VAL A 73 0.53 -16.91 -6.53
CA VAL A 73 0.38 -16.17 -7.80
C VAL A 73 0.67 -14.70 -7.55
N GLU A 74 1.59 -14.15 -8.33
CA GLU A 74 1.88 -12.72 -8.27
C GLU A 74 0.80 -11.92 -8.98
N LYS A 75 0.26 -10.91 -8.28
CA LYS A 75 -0.72 -9.95 -8.78
C LYS A 75 -0.47 -8.60 -8.11
N ALA A 76 -0.36 -7.54 -8.90
CA ALA A 76 -0.09 -6.20 -8.35
C ALA A 76 -1.15 -5.78 -7.33
N TYR A 77 -0.74 -5.09 -6.26
CA TYR A 77 -1.65 -4.61 -5.21
C TYR A 77 -2.87 -3.85 -5.78
N ALA A 78 -2.63 -2.99 -6.76
CA ALA A 78 -3.69 -2.19 -7.38
C ALA A 78 -4.82 -3.02 -8.01
N ASP A 79 -4.49 -4.24 -8.44
CA ASP A 79 -5.43 -5.11 -9.18
C ASP A 79 -6.11 -6.15 -8.28
N GLN A 80 -5.59 -6.39 -7.06
CA GLN A 80 -6.03 -7.53 -6.24
C GLN A 80 -7.48 -7.40 -5.77
N ILE A 81 -7.90 -6.22 -5.31
CA ILE A 81 -9.27 -6.01 -4.81
C ILE A 81 -10.29 -6.12 -5.94
N GLU A 82 -10.04 -5.49 -7.09
CA GLU A 82 -10.93 -5.60 -8.24
C GLU A 82 -11.03 -7.04 -8.73
N ALA A 83 -9.91 -7.73 -8.83
CA ALA A 83 -9.91 -9.14 -9.19
C ALA A 83 -10.62 -10.01 -8.14
N LEU A 84 -10.51 -9.70 -6.83
CA LEU A 84 -11.20 -10.45 -5.79
C LEU A 84 -12.74 -10.31 -5.91
N ARG A 85 -13.25 -9.13 -6.28
CA ARG A 85 -14.69 -8.93 -6.54
C ARG A 85 -15.20 -9.89 -7.61
N LEU A 86 -14.43 -10.07 -8.68
CA LEU A 86 -14.80 -10.91 -9.83
C LEU A 86 -14.53 -12.40 -9.56
N ASP A 87 -13.26 -12.73 -9.27
CA ASP A 87 -12.80 -14.12 -9.14
C ASP A 87 -13.33 -14.78 -7.86
N GLY A 88 -13.50 -14.00 -6.77
CA GLY A 88 -14.10 -14.47 -5.52
C GLY A 88 -15.53 -14.92 -5.71
N ALA A 89 -16.37 -14.07 -6.32
CA ALA A 89 -17.76 -14.38 -6.61
C ALA A 89 -17.91 -15.56 -7.58
N ALA A 90 -16.97 -15.72 -8.53
CA ALA A 90 -16.92 -16.84 -9.45
C ALA A 90 -16.41 -18.15 -8.82
N GLY A 91 -15.91 -18.11 -7.57
CA GLY A 91 -15.34 -19.27 -6.86
C GLY A 91 -13.94 -19.69 -7.35
N THR A 92 -13.26 -18.83 -8.09
CA THR A 92 -11.89 -19.01 -8.61
C THR A 92 -10.87 -18.07 -7.93
N GLY A 93 -11.35 -17.27 -6.97
CA GLY A 93 -10.55 -16.32 -6.21
C GLY A 93 -9.60 -16.96 -5.20
N PRO A 94 -8.72 -16.16 -4.58
CA PRO A 94 -7.72 -16.61 -3.63
C PRO A 94 -8.34 -16.92 -2.25
N ASP A 95 -7.61 -17.71 -1.46
CA ASP A 95 -7.86 -17.88 -0.02
C ASP A 95 -7.21 -16.76 0.78
N VAL A 96 -6.04 -16.28 0.32
CA VAL A 96 -5.27 -15.19 0.95
C VAL A 96 -4.87 -14.18 -0.11
N ILE A 97 -5.05 -12.90 0.19
CA ILE A 97 -4.59 -11.78 -0.63
C ILE A 97 -3.61 -10.90 0.14
N THR A 98 -2.87 -10.10 -0.59
CA THR A 98 -2.10 -9.00 -0.03
C THR A 98 -2.73 -7.66 -0.43
N MET A 99 -2.74 -6.68 0.47
CA MET A 99 -3.32 -5.39 0.17
C MET A 99 -2.74 -4.25 1.03
N PRO A 100 -2.79 -3.00 0.57
CA PRO A 100 -2.52 -1.85 1.40
C PRO A 100 -3.72 -1.59 2.34
N HIS A 101 -3.42 -1.15 3.57
CA HIS A 101 -4.41 -1.04 4.64
C HIS A 101 -5.47 0.05 4.40
N ASP A 102 -5.17 1.08 3.63
CA ASP A 102 -6.13 2.14 3.28
C ASP A 102 -7.35 1.64 2.48
N GLN A 103 -7.26 0.43 1.92
CA GLN A 103 -8.36 -0.23 1.21
C GLN A 103 -9.19 -1.18 2.11
N ILE A 104 -8.73 -1.49 3.32
CA ILE A 104 -9.37 -2.50 4.17
C ILE A 104 -10.80 -2.11 4.53
N GLY A 105 -11.05 -0.84 4.88
CA GLY A 105 -12.38 -0.36 5.24
C GLY A 105 -13.41 -0.58 4.14
N SER A 106 -13.06 -0.24 2.90
CA SER A 106 -13.91 -0.50 1.73
C SER A 106 -14.13 -1.99 1.49
N ALA A 107 -13.04 -2.78 1.53
CA ALA A 107 -13.11 -4.23 1.33
C ALA A 107 -13.97 -4.94 2.39
N VAL A 108 -13.93 -4.48 3.65
CA VAL A 108 -14.80 -4.99 4.74
C VAL A 108 -16.25 -4.60 4.51
N THR A 109 -16.51 -3.36 4.11
CA THR A 109 -17.88 -2.87 3.81
C THR A 109 -18.52 -3.65 2.66
N GLU A 110 -17.73 -4.03 1.66
CA GLU A 110 -18.14 -4.87 0.52
C GLU A 110 -18.22 -6.37 0.88
N GLY A 111 -17.83 -6.78 2.09
CA GLY A 111 -17.85 -8.18 2.52
C GLY A 111 -16.81 -9.08 1.86
N LEU A 112 -15.70 -8.51 1.36
CA LEU A 112 -14.67 -9.25 0.65
C LEU A 112 -13.69 -9.97 1.58
N LEU A 113 -13.56 -9.52 2.83
CA LEU A 113 -12.60 -10.03 3.80
C LEU A 113 -13.26 -10.81 4.92
N GLN A 114 -12.57 -11.83 5.40
CA GLN A 114 -12.93 -12.62 6.58
C GLN A 114 -12.33 -11.98 7.83
N GLU A 115 -13.15 -11.80 8.89
CA GLU A 115 -12.64 -11.52 10.25
C GLU A 115 -11.73 -12.67 10.70
N ILE A 116 -10.55 -12.36 11.23
CA ILE A 116 -9.61 -13.32 11.80
C ILE A 116 -9.49 -13.13 13.31
N LYS A 117 -9.14 -14.20 14.03
CA LYS A 117 -9.08 -14.22 15.50
C LYS A 117 -7.81 -14.91 16.00
N PRO A 118 -6.62 -14.38 15.64
CA PRO A 118 -5.37 -14.95 16.11
C PRO A 118 -5.23 -14.79 17.62
N ASP A 119 -4.38 -15.64 18.23
CA ASP A 119 -4.06 -15.52 19.64
C ASP A 119 -3.50 -14.13 19.97
N GLN A 120 -3.83 -13.62 21.17
CA GLN A 120 -3.35 -12.30 21.63
C GLN A 120 -1.82 -12.17 21.55
N LYS A 121 -1.08 -13.24 21.78
CA LYS A 121 0.39 -13.28 21.64
C LYS A 121 0.86 -12.97 20.21
N VAL A 122 0.10 -13.36 19.20
CA VAL A 122 0.39 -13.04 17.80
C VAL A 122 0.18 -11.54 17.58
N ILE A 123 -0.95 -11.02 18.03
CA ILE A 123 -1.29 -9.58 17.94
C ILE A 123 -0.20 -8.75 18.63
N ASP A 124 0.18 -9.09 19.85
CA ASP A 124 1.17 -8.37 20.67
C ASP A 124 2.58 -8.36 20.07
N SER A 125 2.87 -9.25 19.12
CA SER A 125 4.18 -9.32 18.46
C SER A 125 4.39 -8.18 17.46
N PHE A 126 3.31 -7.54 16.98
CA PHE A 126 3.36 -6.45 16.01
C PHE A 126 3.33 -5.08 16.68
N THR A 127 3.72 -4.03 15.96
CA THR A 127 3.53 -2.65 16.41
C THR A 127 2.04 -2.31 16.48
N ASP A 128 1.67 -1.46 17.42
CA ASP A 128 0.26 -1.18 17.71
C ASP A 128 -0.41 -0.49 16.50
N GLU A 129 0.28 0.42 15.84
CA GLU A 129 -0.20 1.10 14.63
C GLU A 129 -0.44 0.13 13.48
N SER A 130 0.41 -0.90 13.35
CA SER A 130 0.25 -1.89 12.28
C SER A 130 -0.96 -2.81 12.53
N ILE A 131 -1.28 -3.15 13.77
CA ILE A 131 -2.51 -3.87 14.11
C ILE A 131 -3.73 -2.97 13.96
N GLN A 132 -3.64 -1.72 14.42
CA GLN A 132 -4.72 -0.73 14.23
C GLN A 132 -5.08 -0.60 12.75
N SER A 133 -4.10 -0.58 11.86
CA SER A 133 -4.32 -0.48 10.41
C SER A 133 -5.15 -1.62 9.84
N GLN A 134 -5.17 -2.79 10.49
CA GLN A 134 -5.91 -3.99 10.08
C GLN A 134 -7.25 -4.13 10.78
N THR A 135 -7.59 -3.19 11.67
CA THR A 135 -8.79 -3.23 12.51
C THR A 135 -9.86 -2.29 11.96
N VAL A 136 -11.04 -2.83 11.71
CA VAL A 136 -12.24 -2.07 11.29
C VAL A 136 -13.38 -2.40 12.25
N ASN A 137 -13.99 -1.38 12.84
CA ASN A 137 -15.08 -1.54 13.82
C ASN A 137 -14.74 -2.53 14.95
N GLY A 138 -13.51 -2.47 15.47
CA GLY A 138 -13.03 -3.32 16.56
C GLY A 138 -12.73 -4.77 16.18
N LYS A 139 -12.77 -5.13 14.89
CA LYS A 139 -12.50 -6.48 14.36
C LYS A 139 -11.25 -6.49 13.49
N LEU A 140 -10.45 -7.54 13.61
CA LEU A 140 -9.22 -7.72 12.86
C LEU A 140 -9.49 -8.48 11.55
N TYR A 141 -8.96 -7.97 10.42
CA TYR A 141 -9.19 -8.55 9.09
C TYR A 141 -7.93 -9.01 8.38
N GLY A 142 -6.77 -8.89 9.00
CA GLY A 142 -5.50 -9.36 8.45
C GLY A 142 -4.36 -9.22 9.43
N LEU A 143 -3.19 -9.77 9.08
CA LEU A 143 -1.96 -9.54 9.83
C LEU A 143 -0.98 -8.71 9.00
N PRO A 144 -0.27 -7.78 9.67
CA PRO A 144 0.68 -6.91 8.99
C PRO A 144 1.83 -7.69 8.35
N LYS A 145 2.11 -7.39 7.08
CA LYS A 145 3.21 -7.94 6.30
C LYS A 145 4.44 -7.05 6.36
N SER A 146 4.25 -5.79 6.05
CA SER A 146 5.32 -4.79 6.00
C SER A 146 4.79 -3.39 6.26
N VAL A 147 5.71 -2.52 6.71
CA VAL A 147 5.47 -1.08 6.81
C VAL A 147 6.30 -0.34 5.78
N GLU A 148 5.74 0.75 5.30
CA GLU A 148 6.41 1.69 4.41
C GLU A 148 6.06 3.13 4.77
N THR A 149 7.00 4.02 4.55
CA THR A 149 6.80 5.46 4.63
C THR A 149 7.80 6.15 3.73
N THR A 150 7.54 7.39 3.37
CA THR A 150 8.49 8.16 2.57
C THR A 150 9.69 8.59 3.42
N VAL A 151 10.85 8.57 2.79
CA VAL A 151 12.15 8.96 3.36
C VAL A 151 12.89 9.86 2.38
N LEU A 152 13.97 10.48 2.82
CA LEU A 152 14.80 11.30 1.98
C LEU A 152 15.95 10.46 1.39
N PHE A 153 16.05 10.45 0.06
CA PHE A 153 17.21 9.96 -0.68
C PHE A 153 18.11 11.13 -1.08
N TYR A 154 19.40 10.96 -0.99
CA TYR A 154 20.37 11.94 -1.50
C TYR A 154 21.50 11.26 -2.25
N ASN A 155 21.97 11.88 -3.33
CA ASN A 155 23.07 11.41 -4.13
C ASN A 155 24.39 11.83 -3.46
N LYS A 156 25.21 10.87 -3.01
CA LYS A 156 26.48 11.11 -2.31
C LYS A 156 27.57 11.74 -3.20
N ASP A 157 27.43 11.64 -4.52
CA ASP A 157 28.34 12.34 -5.44
C ASP A 157 28.09 13.86 -5.40
N LEU A 158 26.82 14.28 -5.14
CA LEU A 158 26.40 15.68 -5.16
C LEU A 158 26.32 16.30 -3.76
N VAL A 159 25.98 15.50 -2.74
CA VAL A 159 25.80 15.95 -1.36
C VAL A 159 26.55 15.01 -0.41
N LYS A 160 27.64 15.49 0.18
CA LYS A 160 28.47 14.67 1.10
C LYS A 160 27.83 14.50 2.47
N LYS A 161 27.03 15.47 2.92
CA LYS A 161 26.29 15.44 4.19
C LYS A 161 24.91 16.05 3.97
N ALA A 162 23.88 15.23 4.14
CA ALA A 162 22.50 15.65 4.00
C ALA A 162 22.15 16.70 5.08
N PRO A 163 21.55 17.84 4.71
CA PRO A 163 20.94 18.76 5.68
C PRO A 163 19.85 18.05 6.50
N THR A 164 19.77 18.35 7.77
CA THR A 164 18.74 17.79 8.69
C THR A 164 17.48 18.64 8.79
N THR A 165 17.48 19.82 8.18
CA THR A 165 16.35 20.77 8.16
C THR A 165 15.90 21.04 6.73
N LEU A 166 14.64 21.32 6.55
CA LEU A 166 14.09 21.66 5.24
C LEU A 166 14.61 23.01 4.73
N ASP A 167 14.88 23.97 5.64
CA ASP A 167 15.57 25.21 5.28
C ASP A 167 16.97 24.96 4.74
N GLY A 168 17.71 24.02 5.34
CA GLY A 168 19.03 23.61 4.81
C GLY A 168 18.94 23.01 3.39
N TRP A 169 17.88 22.25 3.11
CA TRP A 169 17.59 21.76 1.75
C TRP A 169 17.15 22.86 0.80
N TYR A 170 16.36 23.83 1.29
CA TYR A 170 15.99 25.01 0.52
C TYR A 170 17.23 25.83 0.12
N ASP A 171 18.10 26.13 1.07
CA ASP A 171 19.35 26.88 0.79
C ASP A 171 20.28 26.14 -0.16
N LEU A 172 20.38 24.82 -0.03
CA LEU A 172 21.13 23.99 -0.96
C LEU A 172 20.48 24.00 -2.35
N SER A 173 19.15 23.95 -2.44
CA SER A 173 18.43 24.03 -3.70
C SER A 173 18.65 25.36 -4.41
N LYS A 174 18.67 26.48 -3.68
CA LYS A 174 19.02 27.81 -4.24
C LYS A 174 20.41 27.83 -4.88
N LYS A 175 21.36 27.07 -4.35
CA LYS A 175 22.74 26.99 -4.86
C LYS A 175 22.89 26.06 -6.05
N LEU A 176 22.18 24.92 -6.04
CA LEU A 176 22.36 23.84 -7.00
C LEU A 176 21.38 23.88 -8.18
N THR A 177 20.19 24.54 -8.03
CA THR A 177 19.18 24.57 -9.06
C THR A 177 19.57 25.53 -10.19
N LYS A 178 20.18 24.97 -11.23
CA LYS A 178 20.55 25.65 -12.47
C LYS A 178 20.87 24.63 -13.57
N ASP A 179 20.75 25.01 -14.81
CA ASP A 179 21.16 24.22 -15.98
C ASP A 179 20.50 22.82 -16.01
N GLY A 180 19.20 22.73 -15.60
CA GLY A 180 18.45 21.48 -15.52
C GLY A 180 18.83 20.56 -14.36
N LYS A 181 19.63 21.04 -13.41
CA LYS A 181 19.94 20.36 -12.15
C LYS A 181 19.13 20.97 -11.01
N TYR A 182 18.86 20.19 -9.97
CA TYR A 182 18.03 20.53 -8.82
C TYR A 182 18.69 20.08 -7.51
N GLY A 183 18.57 20.89 -6.47
CA GLY A 183 19.11 20.54 -5.15
C GLY A 183 18.25 19.49 -4.46
N PHE A 184 16.98 19.79 -4.29
CA PHE A 184 15.99 18.91 -3.69
C PHE A 184 14.73 18.94 -4.52
N VAL A 185 14.07 17.80 -4.69
CA VAL A 185 12.78 17.68 -5.40
C VAL A 185 11.83 16.73 -4.66
N ALA A 186 10.54 17.00 -4.74
CA ALA A 186 9.51 16.14 -4.16
C ALA A 186 8.20 16.22 -4.95
N LYS A 187 7.40 15.16 -4.92
CA LYS A 187 6.09 15.09 -5.58
C LYS A 187 5.01 15.79 -4.73
N TRP A 188 5.22 17.05 -4.38
CA TRP A 188 4.34 17.79 -3.49
C TRP A 188 3.07 18.33 -4.15
N ASP A 189 2.82 17.99 -5.39
CA ASP A 189 1.51 18.18 -6.05
C ASP A 189 0.55 16.99 -5.83
N GLU A 190 0.95 16.02 -4.99
CA GLU A 190 0.15 14.88 -4.55
C GLU A 190 0.21 14.74 -3.03
N ILE A 191 -0.96 14.55 -2.39
CA ILE A 191 -1.09 14.53 -0.92
C ILE A 191 -0.25 13.42 -0.28
N TYR A 192 -0.07 12.27 -0.96
CA TYR A 192 0.74 11.18 -0.43
C TYR A 192 2.15 11.65 -0.04
N TYR A 193 2.74 12.53 -0.82
CA TYR A 193 4.06 13.11 -0.54
C TYR A 193 3.97 14.45 0.19
N ALA A 194 2.96 15.27 -0.12
CA ALA A 194 2.77 16.58 0.50
C ALA A 194 2.37 16.49 1.98
N GLN A 195 1.77 15.37 2.41
CA GLN A 195 1.48 15.08 3.81
C GLN A 195 2.71 15.27 4.70
N SER A 196 3.90 15.00 4.16
CA SER A 196 5.15 15.21 4.90
C SER A 196 5.33 16.64 5.40
N VAL A 197 4.93 17.62 4.63
CA VAL A 197 4.96 19.05 4.99
C VAL A 197 3.68 19.46 5.70
N LEU A 198 2.51 19.14 5.13
CA LEU A 198 1.22 19.55 5.71
C LEU A 198 1.02 18.98 7.11
N GLY A 199 1.25 17.67 7.28
CA GLY A 199 1.10 16.98 8.56
C GLY A 199 2.12 17.46 9.62
N GLY A 200 3.38 17.66 9.21
CA GLY A 200 4.42 18.21 10.08
C GLY A 200 4.13 19.64 10.53
N SER A 201 3.43 20.43 9.72
CA SER A 201 2.95 21.77 10.08
C SER A 201 1.69 21.74 10.95
N GLY A 202 0.96 20.61 11.03
CA GLY A 202 -0.23 20.48 11.87
C GLY A 202 -1.52 20.25 11.11
N GLY A 203 -1.46 20.05 9.79
CA GLY A 203 -2.57 19.57 8.98
C GLY A 203 -2.87 18.10 9.25
N TYR A 204 -4.07 17.64 9.01
CA TYR A 204 -4.47 16.24 9.10
C TYR A 204 -5.62 15.95 8.15
N ILE A 205 -5.75 14.68 7.73
CA ILE A 205 -6.87 14.26 6.87
C ILE A 205 -8.16 14.30 7.68
N PHE A 206 -8.31 13.38 8.63
CA PHE A 206 -9.43 13.30 9.57
C PHE A 206 -8.90 13.32 10.99
N LYS A 207 -9.64 13.96 11.90
CA LYS A 207 -9.28 13.98 13.33
C LYS A 207 -9.34 12.57 13.90
N GLN A 208 -8.21 12.09 14.40
CA GLN A 208 -8.19 10.82 15.10
C GLN A 208 -8.77 10.98 16.52
N LYS A 209 -9.68 10.07 16.89
CA LYS A 209 -10.27 9.96 18.21
C LYS A 209 -9.39 9.16 19.17
N SER A 210 -9.70 9.20 20.45
CA SER A 210 -8.93 8.47 21.49
C SER A 210 -8.99 6.96 21.37
N ASP A 211 -10.00 6.41 20.71
CA ASP A 211 -10.16 4.98 20.40
C ASP A 211 -9.46 4.56 19.12
N GLY A 212 -8.76 5.48 18.45
CA GLY A 212 -8.07 5.26 17.19
C GLY A 212 -8.93 5.37 15.94
N SER A 213 -10.25 5.53 16.06
CA SER A 213 -11.13 5.81 14.92
C SER A 213 -10.98 7.25 14.42
N TYR A 214 -11.57 7.55 13.27
CA TYR A 214 -11.50 8.87 12.66
C TYR A 214 -12.85 9.60 12.71
N ASP A 215 -12.81 10.91 12.96
CA ASP A 215 -13.95 11.80 12.77
C ASP A 215 -13.91 12.37 11.35
N VAL A 216 -14.69 11.80 10.47
CA VAL A 216 -14.73 12.18 9.05
C VAL A 216 -15.33 13.57 8.81
N ASN A 217 -15.97 14.17 9.83
CA ASN A 217 -16.51 15.53 9.76
C ASN A 217 -15.49 16.59 10.21
N ASP A 218 -14.36 16.17 10.82
CA ASP A 218 -13.28 17.06 11.22
C ASP A 218 -12.07 16.87 10.31
N ILE A 219 -12.02 17.69 9.24
CA ILE A 219 -11.00 17.65 8.18
C ILE A 219 -10.04 18.82 8.40
N GLY A 220 -8.77 18.51 8.71
CA GLY A 220 -7.77 19.54 9.02
C GLY A 220 -6.84 19.90 7.85
N LEU A 221 -7.28 19.70 6.60
CA LEU A 221 -6.50 20.03 5.41
C LEU A 221 -6.51 21.51 5.03
N ASN A 222 -7.33 22.33 5.70
CA ASN A 222 -7.39 23.79 5.53
C ASN A 222 -7.22 24.56 6.84
N ASN A 223 -6.72 23.89 7.89
CA ASN A 223 -6.34 24.59 9.14
C ASN A 223 -5.07 25.44 8.92
N ASP A 224 -4.76 26.30 9.88
CA ASP A 224 -3.61 27.22 9.78
C ASP A 224 -2.29 26.49 9.51
N GLY A 225 -2.07 25.31 10.10
CA GLY A 225 -0.87 24.52 9.87
C GLY A 225 -0.80 23.94 8.45
N ALA A 226 -1.92 23.44 7.91
CA ALA A 226 -1.97 22.98 6.54
C ALA A 226 -1.71 24.12 5.55
N ILE A 227 -2.27 25.32 5.83
CA ILE A 227 -2.04 26.52 5.01
C ILE A 227 -0.56 26.91 5.03
N GLU A 228 0.07 27.02 6.20
CA GLU A 228 1.50 27.29 6.35
C GLU A 228 2.35 26.28 5.55
N GLY A 229 2.05 24.98 5.68
CA GLY A 229 2.72 23.94 4.90
C GLY A 229 2.53 24.08 3.39
N GLY A 230 1.32 24.41 2.97
CA GLY A 230 0.99 24.67 1.56
C GLY A 230 1.71 25.88 0.98
N GLU A 231 1.86 26.96 1.74
CA GLU A 231 2.62 28.13 1.35
C GLU A 231 4.12 27.81 1.18
N TYR A 232 4.66 26.95 2.07
CA TYR A 232 6.03 26.48 1.94
C TYR A 232 6.22 25.61 0.70
N ILE A 233 5.27 24.74 0.37
CA ILE A 233 5.24 23.98 -0.89
C ILE A 233 5.20 24.93 -2.08
N GLN A 234 4.30 25.90 -2.08
CA GLN A 234 4.16 26.88 -3.16
C GLN A 234 5.47 27.64 -3.42
N LYS A 235 6.22 27.96 -2.36
CA LYS A 235 7.50 28.66 -2.42
C LYS A 235 8.53 27.90 -3.28
N PHE A 236 8.65 26.58 -3.13
CA PHE A 236 9.57 25.76 -3.94
C PHE A 236 9.22 25.79 -5.43
N PHE A 237 7.93 25.78 -5.76
CA PHE A 237 7.49 25.87 -7.15
C PHE A 237 7.63 27.27 -7.73
N SER A 238 7.20 28.31 -7.00
CA SER A 238 7.21 29.70 -7.46
C SER A 238 8.63 30.26 -7.67
N GLU A 239 9.58 29.79 -6.87
CA GLU A 239 10.99 30.15 -7.02
C GLU A 239 11.75 29.28 -8.04
N GLY A 240 11.05 28.36 -8.72
CA GLY A 240 11.64 27.49 -9.74
C GLY A 240 12.62 26.45 -9.19
N LEU A 241 12.58 26.16 -7.88
CA LEU A 241 13.40 25.13 -7.25
C LEU A 241 12.94 23.71 -7.61
N PHE A 242 11.69 23.57 -8.02
CA PHE A 242 11.14 22.34 -8.55
C PHE A 242 10.85 22.49 -10.06
N PRO A 243 11.15 21.46 -10.87
CA PRO A 243 10.84 21.51 -12.30
C PRO A 243 9.34 21.39 -12.54
N LYS A 244 8.80 22.19 -13.47
CA LYS A 244 7.36 22.12 -13.82
C LYS A 244 6.92 20.74 -14.31
N GLY A 245 7.83 19.94 -14.86
CA GLY A 245 7.55 18.61 -15.38
C GLY A 245 7.20 17.57 -14.32
N ILE A 246 7.39 17.86 -13.01
CA ILE A 246 6.99 16.93 -11.94
C ILE A 246 5.50 17.06 -11.57
N ILE A 247 4.79 18.09 -12.06
CA ILE A 247 3.37 18.28 -11.78
C ILE A 247 2.54 17.35 -12.65
N GLY A 248 1.59 16.63 -12.03
CA GLY A 248 0.68 15.71 -12.71
C GLY A 248 1.17 14.25 -12.74
N GLU A 249 0.41 13.39 -13.40
CA GLU A 249 0.54 11.93 -13.31
C GLU A 249 1.91 11.36 -13.68
N GLN A 250 2.61 11.96 -14.64
CA GLN A 250 3.94 11.52 -15.07
C GLN A 250 5.08 12.06 -14.20
N GLY A 251 4.76 12.90 -13.21
CA GLY A 251 5.76 13.61 -12.41
C GLY A 251 6.72 12.69 -11.65
N ILE A 252 6.23 11.54 -11.16
CA ILE A 252 7.08 10.57 -10.45
C ILE A 252 8.16 9.98 -11.37
N ASN A 253 7.85 9.76 -12.64
CA ASN A 253 8.82 9.28 -13.62
C ASN A 253 9.90 10.34 -13.89
N VAL A 254 9.51 11.61 -13.95
CA VAL A 254 10.45 12.74 -14.10
C VAL A 254 11.37 12.84 -12.88
N LEU A 255 10.83 12.72 -11.65
CA LEU A 255 11.61 12.72 -10.42
C LEU A 255 12.65 11.59 -10.40
N ASN A 256 12.22 10.37 -10.72
CA ASN A 256 13.10 9.21 -10.78
C ASN A 256 14.20 9.40 -11.83
N SER A 257 13.87 9.91 -13.02
CA SER A 257 14.86 10.21 -14.08
C SER A 257 15.86 11.26 -13.64
N LEU A 258 15.42 12.35 -13.02
CA LEU A 258 16.31 13.40 -12.52
C LEU A 258 17.30 12.85 -11.49
N PHE A 259 16.88 11.93 -10.63
CA PHE A 259 17.77 11.34 -9.63
C PHE A 259 18.74 10.34 -10.24
N THR A 260 18.26 9.43 -11.09
CA THR A 260 19.09 8.41 -11.74
C THR A 260 20.07 9.00 -12.75
N GLU A 261 19.74 10.15 -13.36
CA GLU A 261 20.65 10.91 -14.23
C GLU A 261 21.58 11.87 -13.44
N LYS A 262 21.58 11.82 -12.11
CA LYS A 262 22.38 12.69 -11.22
C LYS A 262 22.09 14.18 -11.44
N LYS A 263 20.87 14.51 -11.84
CA LYS A 263 20.37 15.87 -12.01
C LYS A 263 19.65 16.42 -10.77
N ALA A 264 19.13 15.55 -9.90
CA ALA A 264 18.61 15.92 -8.59
C ALA A 264 19.56 15.44 -7.49
N ALA A 265 19.93 16.34 -6.58
CA ALA A 265 20.82 16.00 -5.48
C ALA A 265 20.11 15.25 -4.36
N ALA A 266 18.80 15.46 -4.19
CA ALA A 266 17.97 14.71 -3.27
C ALA A 266 16.51 14.67 -3.74
N LEU A 267 15.77 13.63 -3.27
CA LEU A 267 14.33 13.52 -3.47
C LEU A 267 13.67 12.78 -2.31
N ILE A 268 12.36 13.00 -2.17
CA ILE A 268 11.50 12.19 -1.30
C ILE A 268 10.97 11.01 -2.11
N SER A 269 11.18 9.80 -1.61
CA SER A 269 10.63 8.55 -2.12
C SER A 269 10.49 7.54 -0.98
N GLY A 270 10.24 6.27 -1.27
CA GLY A 270 10.06 5.24 -0.25
C GLY A 270 10.86 3.96 -0.55
N PRO A 271 10.66 2.88 0.25
CA PRO A 271 11.38 1.63 0.12
C PRO A 271 11.31 0.98 -1.26
N TRP A 272 10.27 1.25 -2.03
CA TRP A 272 10.10 0.79 -3.42
C TRP A 272 11.19 1.29 -4.37
N SER A 273 11.95 2.32 -3.98
CA SER A 273 13.02 2.91 -4.79
C SER A 273 14.42 2.37 -4.46
N PHE A 274 14.60 1.58 -3.40
CA PHE A 274 15.91 1.05 -3.02
C PHE A 274 16.55 0.21 -4.14
N GLY A 275 15.81 -0.80 -4.62
CA GLY A 275 16.26 -1.67 -5.71
C GLY A 275 16.51 -0.89 -7.01
N PRO A 276 15.53 -0.16 -7.55
CA PRO A 276 15.68 0.61 -8.78
C PRO A 276 16.87 1.58 -8.78
N TYR A 277 17.12 2.31 -7.69
CA TYR A 277 18.26 3.25 -7.64
C TYR A 277 19.61 2.52 -7.50
N LYS A 278 19.64 1.38 -6.81
CA LYS A 278 20.79 0.50 -6.75
C LYS A 278 21.13 -0.09 -8.13
N GLU A 279 20.13 -0.58 -8.84
CA GLU A 279 20.26 -1.11 -10.21
C GLU A 279 20.72 -0.02 -11.20
N ALA A 280 20.29 1.22 -11.01
CA ALA A 280 20.74 2.36 -11.79
C ALA A 280 22.19 2.81 -11.44
N GLY A 281 22.85 2.17 -10.50
CA GLY A 281 24.24 2.48 -10.11
C GLY A 281 24.40 3.81 -9.37
N ILE A 282 23.36 4.28 -8.67
CA ILE A 282 23.44 5.51 -7.88
C ILE A 282 24.05 5.22 -6.50
N ASP A 283 25.13 5.90 -6.15
CA ASP A 283 25.62 5.93 -4.77
C ASP A 283 24.77 6.91 -3.97
N TYR A 284 23.72 6.37 -3.34
CA TYR A 284 22.80 7.17 -2.56
C TYR A 284 22.92 6.92 -1.06
N GLY A 285 22.50 7.91 -0.29
CA GLY A 285 22.21 7.78 1.13
C GLY A 285 20.70 7.91 1.36
N VAL A 286 20.22 7.33 2.44
CA VAL A 286 18.84 7.44 2.90
C VAL A 286 18.83 7.94 4.33
N THR A 287 17.93 8.85 4.64
CA THR A 287 17.71 9.36 5.99
C THR A 287 16.22 9.64 6.23
N GLU A 288 15.83 9.74 7.50
CA GLU A 288 14.53 10.30 7.85
C GLU A 288 14.31 11.66 7.19
N LEU A 289 13.07 12.06 7.01
CA LEU A 289 12.71 13.37 6.48
C LEU A 289 13.21 14.49 7.41
N PRO A 290 13.53 15.66 6.88
CA PRO A 290 14.09 16.76 7.69
C PRO A 290 13.05 17.38 8.64
N THR A 291 13.52 18.21 9.56
CA THR A 291 12.67 19.08 10.35
C THR A 291 12.20 20.29 9.54
N LEU A 292 10.98 20.73 9.78
CA LEU A 292 10.37 21.92 9.20
C LEU A 292 10.87 23.21 9.87
N PRO A 293 10.62 24.39 9.29
CA PRO A 293 10.98 25.68 9.90
C PRO A 293 10.37 25.91 11.29
N ASN A 294 9.20 25.32 11.56
CA ASN A 294 8.55 25.36 12.86
C ASN A 294 9.20 24.46 13.95
N GLY A 295 10.31 23.79 13.59
CA GLY A 295 11.08 22.89 14.48
C GLY A 295 10.48 21.48 14.62
N LYS A 296 9.31 21.18 14.04
CA LYS A 296 8.72 19.85 14.04
C LYS A 296 9.29 18.99 12.92
N HIS A 297 9.25 17.69 13.07
CA HIS A 297 9.59 16.76 12.00
C HIS A 297 8.54 16.76 10.89
N MET A 298 8.97 16.58 9.65
CA MET A 298 8.07 16.25 8.56
C MET A 298 7.33 14.94 8.88
N SER A 299 6.02 14.91 8.70
CA SER A 299 5.12 13.80 9.06
C SER A 299 4.56 13.12 7.81
N SER A 300 5.21 12.05 7.39
CA SER A 300 4.76 11.26 6.26
C SER A 300 3.55 10.36 6.60
N PHE A 301 2.89 9.80 5.59
CA PHE A 301 1.98 8.69 5.81
C PHE A 301 2.75 7.41 6.18
N LEU A 302 2.18 6.66 7.11
CA LEU A 302 2.57 5.28 7.38
C LEU A 302 1.65 4.36 6.57
N GLY A 303 2.21 3.65 5.62
CA GLY A 303 1.55 2.58 4.89
C GLY A 303 1.82 1.23 5.55
N VAL A 304 0.81 0.38 5.62
CA VAL A 304 0.94 -1.00 6.08
C VAL A 304 0.41 -1.92 4.99
N LYS A 305 1.22 -2.87 4.55
CA LYS A 305 0.76 -3.97 3.71
C LYS A 305 0.41 -5.15 4.61
N SER A 306 -0.58 -5.93 4.22
CA SER A 306 -1.07 -7.05 5.03
C SER A 306 -1.35 -8.30 4.21
N TYR A 307 -1.45 -9.43 4.90
CA TYR A 307 -2.09 -10.64 4.41
C TYR A 307 -3.49 -10.72 5.00
N ASN A 308 -4.47 -10.89 4.14
CA ASN A 308 -5.89 -10.90 4.49
C ASN A 308 -6.54 -12.17 3.98
N VAL A 309 -7.42 -12.76 4.78
CA VAL A 309 -8.19 -13.94 4.38
C VAL A 309 -9.41 -13.51 3.58
N SER A 310 -9.62 -14.10 2.42
CA SER A 310 -10.79 -13.87 1.57
C SER A 310 -12.05 -14.41 2.23
N SER A 311 -13.14 -13.65 2.22
CA SER A 311 -14.47 -14.14 2.66
C SER A 311 -14.99 -15.30 1.80
N TYR A 312 -14.53 -15.41 0.56
CA TYR A 312 -14.87 -16.47 -0.39
C TYR A 312 -14.08 -17.76 -0.17
N SER A 313 -13.03 -17.74 0.67
CA SER A 313 -12.24 -18.94 0.97
C SER A 313 -13.12 -20.06 1.55
N LYS A 314 -12.93 -21.26 1.04
CA LYS A 314 -13.53 -22.49 1.59
C LYS A 314 -12.66 -23.11 2.69
N ASN A 315 -11.45 -22.59 2.90
CA ASN A 315 -10.44 -23.08 3.84
C ASN A 315 -10.05 -22.00 4.86
N LYS A 316 -11.02 -21.21 5.37
CA LYS A 316 -10.76 -20.00 6.17
C LYS A 316 -9.82 -20.22 7.36
N GLU A 317 -10.06 -21.26 8.16
CA GLU A 317 -9.20 -21.59 9.31
C GLU A 317 -7.77 -21.95 8.90
N LEU A 318 -7.60 -22.67 7.78
CA LEU A 318 -6.27 -23.02 7.27
C LEU A 318 -5.58 -21.79 6.67
N ALA A 319 -6.32 -20.91 6.00
CA ALA A 319 -5.82 -19.65 5.48
C ALA A 319 -5.36 -18.72 6.61
N GLU A 320 -6.13 -18.63 7.71
CA GLU A 320 -5.74 -17.86 8.89
C GLU A 320 -4.45 -18.40 9.52
N LYS A 321 -4.34 -19.71 9.73
CA LYS A 321 -3.10 -20.35 10.21
C LYS A 321 -1.91 -20.08 9.29
N PHE A 322 -2.14 -20.07 7.97
CA PHE A 322 -1.09 -19.73 7.03
C PHE A 322 -0.67 -18.26 7.15
N VAL A 323 -1.62 -17.33 7.27
CA VAL A 323 -1.33 -15.92 7.49
C VAL A 323 -0.53 -15.70 8.77
N GLU A 324 -0.90 -16.33 9.89
CA GLU A 324 -0.11 -16.29 11.13
C GLU A 324 1.30 -16.85 10.94
N PHE A 325 1.42 -17.96 10.22
CA PHE A 325 2.71 -18.61 9.98
C PHE A 325 3.67 -17.74 9.17
N ILE A 326 3.21 -17.17 8.05
CA ILE A 326 4.06 -16.36 7.16
C ILE A 326 4.39 -14.98 7.72
N THR A 327 3.65 -14.52 8.75
CA THR A 327 3.88 -13.22 9.39
C THR A 327 4.62 -13.35 10.74
N ASN A 328 4.94 -14.55 11.20
CA ASN A 328 5.72 -14.73 12.42
C ASN A 328 7.13 -14.13 12.30
N GLU A 329 7.83 -13.98 13.43
CA GLU A 329 9.14 -13.37 13.51
C GLU A 329 10.16 -14.01 12.53
N LYS A 330 10.24 -15.34 12.49
CA LYS A 330 11.18 -16.11 11.64
C LYS A 330 10.92 -15.81 10.15
N ASN A 331 9.70 -15.97 9.71
CA ASN A 331 9.32 -15.83 8.31
C ASN A 331 9.30 -14.37 7.85
N SER A 332 8.96 -13.43 8.75
CA SER A 332 9.08 -11.99 8.50
C SER A 332 10.53 -11.55 8.35
N LYS A 333 11.47 -12.10 9.16
CA LYS A 333 12.90 -11.85 9.01
C LYS A 333 13.40 -12.37 7.66
N LYS A 334 13.03 -13.59 7.29
CA LYS A 334 13.41 -14.20 6.01
C LYS A 334 12.86 -13.40 4.81
N ARG A 335 11.61 -12.97 4.89
CA ARG A 335 11.00 -12.12 3.85
C ARG A 335 11.75 -10.80 3.68
N PHE A 336 12.13 -10.14 4.78
CA PHE A 336 12.95 -8.92 4.72
C PHE A 336 14.30 -9.16 4.02
N GLU A 337 14.99 -10.25 4.33
CA GLU A 337 16.27 -10.61 3.69
C GLU A 337 16.17 -10.72 2.17
N VAL A 338 15.01 -11.16 1.66
CA VAL A 338 14.78 -11.40 0.23
C VAL A 338 14.18 -10.18 -0.48
N THR A 339 13.23 -9.49 0.18
CA THR A 339 12.38 -8.47 -0.47
C THR A 339 12.67 -7.05 -0.02
N GLU A 340 13.47 -6.87 1.04
CA GLU A 340 13.71 -5.59 1.74
C GLU A 340 12.42 -4.93 2.29
N GLU A 341 11.29 -5.66 2.35
CA GLU A 341 10.04 -5.21 2.96
C GLU A 341 10.16 -5.19 4.49
N ILE A 342 10.06 -4.04 5.10
CA ILE A 342 10.32 -3.83 6.53
C ILE A 342 9.18 -4.42 7.37
N PRO A 343 9.44 -5.48 8.17
CA PRO A 343 8.39 -6.13 8.95
C PRO A 343 8.01 -5.30 10.18
N PRO A 344 6.72 -5.11 10.48
CA PRO A 344 6.27 -4.40 11.68
C PRO A 344 6.26 -5.27 12.95
N VAL A 345 7.17 -6.20 13.05
CA VAL A 345 7.35 -7.10 14.21
C VAL A 345 8.24 -6.41 15.24
N LYS A 346 7.72 -6.16 16.45
CA LYS A 346 8.40 -5.38 17.51
C LYS A 346 9.84 -5.81 17.76
N LYS A 347 10.12 -7.12 17.76
CA LYS A 347 11.48 -7.64 17.96
C LYS A 347 12.38 -7.32 16.77
N LEU A 348 11.87 -7.50 15.54
CA LEU A 348 12.66 -7.27 14.33
C LEU A 348 13.01 -5.78 14.14
N MET A 349 12.14 -4.87 14.56
CA MET A 349 12.44 -3.43 14.53
C MET A 349 13.68 -3.04 15.37
N LYS A 350 14.09 -3.90 16.29
CA LYS A 350 15.28 -3.74 17.14
C LYS A 350 16.41 -4.69 16.75
N ASP A 351 16.20 -5.59 15.80
CA ASP A 351 17.20 -6.56 15.34
C ASP A 351 18.27 -5.87 14.49
N PRO A 352 19.55 -6.27 14.60
CA PRO A 352 20.64 -5.74 13.75
C PRO A 352 20.33 -5.77 12.26
N ILE A 353 19.53 -6.73 11.76
CA ILE A 353 19.13 -6.81 10.36
C ILE A 353 18.41 -5.54 9.87
N ILE A 354 17.69 -4.86 10.77
CA ILE A 354 17.02 -3.58 10.48
C ILE A 354 17.91 -2.41 10.91
N THR A 355 18.46 -2.43 12.12
CA THR A 355 19.15 -1.27 12.71
C THR A 355 20.51 -0.98 12.07
N GLU A 356 21.17 -2.00 11.54
CA GLU A 356 22.45 -1.88 10.82
C GLU A 356 22.27 -1.72 9.29
N ASN A 357 21.07 -2.01 8.77
CA ASN A 357 20.73 -1.72 7.38
C ASN A 357 20.35 -0.24 7.24
N ALA A 358 21.19 0.55 6.58
CA ALA A 358 21.00 1.99 6.48
C ALA A 358 19.63 2.41 5.91
N ASN A 359 19.14 1.69 4.90
CA ASN A 359 17.85 1.96 4.26
C ASN A 359 16.68 1.65 5.21
N ALA A 360 16.68 0.45 5.80
CA ALA A 360 15.64 0.02 6.73
C ALA A 360 15.63 0.86 8.00
N ASN A 361 16.81 1.23 8.51
CA ASN A 361 16.95 2.09 9.69
C ASN A 361 16.37 3.49 9.44
N ALA A 362 16.61 4.09 8.26
CA ALA A 362 16.03 5.39 7.92
C ALA A 362 14.50 5.35 7.92
N VAL A 363 13.90 4.31 7.30
CA VAL A 363 12.44 4.11 7.33
C VAL A 363 11.96 3.89 8.77
N SER A 364 12.61 3.01 9.52
CA SER A 364 12.26 2.74 10.94
C SER A 364 12.33 4.01 11.81
N LYS A 365 13.27 4.91 11.56
CA LYS A 365 13.32 6.21 12.24
C LYS A 365 12.15 7.12 11.83
N GLN A 366 11.83 7.16 10.54
CA GLN A 366 10.75 8.00 10.03
C GLN A 366 9.37 7.53 10.53
N THR A 367 9.15 6.22 10.76
CA THR A 367 7.87 5.73 11.29
C THR A 367 7.45 6.39 12.60
N LYS A 368 8.42 6.87 13.40
CA LYS A 368 8.15 7.59 14.66
C LYS A 368 7.43 8.94 14.45
N TYR A 369 7.53 9.49 13.27
CA TYR A 369 6.97 10.78 12.88
C TYR A 369 5.85 10.64 11.85
N ALA A 370 5.63 9.41 11.37
CA ALA A 370 4.62 9.12 10.38
C ALA A 370 3.22 9.01 11.01
N THR A 371 2.21 9.38 10.26
CA THR A 371 0.81 9.24 10.64
C THR A 371 0.19 8.12 9.85
N LEU A 372 -0.50 7.20 10.50
CA LEU A 372 -1.21 6.13 9.82
C LEU A 372 -2.19 6.72 8.79
N THR A 373 -2.11 6.25 7.54
CA THR A 373 -3.11 6.62 6.54
C THR A 373 -4.49 6.15 7.02
N PRO A 374 -5.53 6.99 7.00
CA PRO A 374 -6.85 6.54 7.41
C PRO A 374 -7.32 5.34 6.57
N ASN A 375 -7.87 4.34 7.24
CA ASN A 375 -8.35 3.10 6.61
C ASN A 375 -9.89 3.03 6.46
N ASN A 376 -10.59 4.10 6.78
CA ASN A 376 -12.03 4.22 6.62
C ASN A 376 -12.41 4.49 5.15
N PRO A 377 -13.60 4.04 4.69
CA PRO A 377 -14.01 4.17 3.28
C PRO A 377 -14.00 5.59 2.74
N GLU A 378 -14.29 6.57 3.59
CA GLU A 378 -14.34 8.00 3.24
C GLU A 378 -12.98 8.55 2.79
N MET A 379 -11.88 7.86 3.09
CA MET A 379 -10.55 8.25 2.61
C MET A 379 -10.48 8.27 1.07
N ALA A 380 -11.29 7.49 0.37
CA ALA A 380 -11.38 7.49 -1.08
C ALA A 380 -11.78 8.87 -1.65
N GLU A 381 -12.55 9.65 -0.89
CA GLU A 381 -13.03 10.98 -1.30
C GLU A 381 -11.98 12.08 -1.13
N VAL A 382 -10.87 11.79 -0.46
CA VAL A 382 -9.83 12.77 -0.12
C VAL A 382 -8.84 12.98 -1.25
N TRP A 383 -8.36 11.89 -1.86
CA TRP A 383 -7.21 11.90 -2.77
C TRP A 383 -7.34 12.91 -3.90
N LYS A 384 -8.38 12.81 -4.71
CA LYS A 384 -8.54 13.60 -5.92
C LYS A 384 -8.77 15.09 -5.66
N PRO A 385 -9.63 15.53 -4.73
CA PRO A 385 -9.81 16.96 -4.47
C PRO A 385 -8.54 17.63 -3.97
N ILE A 386 -7.83 17.00 -3.00
CA ILE A 386 -6.62 17.62 -2.42
C ILE A 386 -5.45 17.62 -3.40
N ASP A 387 -5.26 16.59 -4.22
CA ASP A 387 -4.25 16.59 -5.27
C ASP A 387 -4.53 17.68 -6.31
N SER A 388 -5.80 17.88 -6.65
CA SER A 388 -6.19 18.98 -7.55
C SER A 388 -5.84 20.35 -6.95
N ALA A 389 -6.08 20.55 -5.66
CA ALA A 389 -5.71 21.79 -4.96
C ALA A 389 -4.19 21.99 -4.94
N LEU A 390 -3.42 20.95 -4.60
CA LEU A 390 -1.95 21.00 -4.60
C LEU A 390 -1.39 21.33 -6.00
N ARG A 391 -1.97 20.79 -7.06
CA ARG A 391 -1.59 21.14 -8.46
C ARG A 391 -1.90 22.59 -8.80
N LEU A 392 -3.01 23.14 -8.32
CA LEU A 392 -3.32 24.55 -8.49
C LEU A 392 -2.32 25.46 -7.74
N ILE A 393 -1.95 25.08 -6.52
CA ILE A 393 -0.93 25.74 -5.70
C ILE A 393 0.43 25.70 -6.40
N ALA A 394 0.87 24.49 -6.85
CA ALA A 394 2.13 24.29 -7.53
C ALA A 394 2.26 25.07 -8.83
N THR A 395 1.14 25.31 -9.53
CA THR A 395 1.10 26.10 -10.77
C THR A 395 0.87 27.58 -10.53
N GLY A 396 0.66 28.05 -9.29
CA GLY A 396 0.40 29.43 -8.94
C GLY A 396 -0.95 29.97 -9.45
N ARG A 397 -1.93 29.07 -9.71
CA ARG A 397 -3.24 29.44 -10.26
C ARG A 397 -4.23 29.95 -9.22
N THR A 398 -3.96 29.68 -7.93
CA THR A 398 -4.77 30.15 -6.82
C THR A 398 -3.90 30.30 -5.56
N ASP A 399 -4.37 31.07 -4.59
CA ASP A 399 -3.75 31.09 -3.27
C ASP A 399 -4.03 29.79 -2.50
N VAL A 400 -3.16 29.49 -1.54
CA VAL A 400 -3.17 28.21 -0.79
C VAL A 400 -4.46 28.05 0.01
N LYS A 401 -4.87 29.11 0.74
CA LYS A 401 -6.06 29.04 1.59
C LYS A 401 -7.31 28.71 0.76
N LYS A 402 -7.49 29.42 -0.35
CA LYS A 402 -8.64 29.19 -1.22
C LYS A 402 -8.63 27.79 -1.80
N ALA A 403 -7.47 27.29 -2.26
CA ALA A 403 -7.35 25.94 -2.82
C ALA A 403 -7.76 24.87 -1.80
N PHE A 404 -7.28 24.99 -0.57
CA PHE A 404 -7.57 24.02 0.50
C PHE A 404 -9.01 24.14 1.00
N ASP A 405 -9.56 25.34 1.13
CA ASP A 405 -10.98 25.53 1.49
C ASP A 405 -11.91 24.89 0.47
N ASP A 406 -11.64 25.09 -0.81
CA ASP A 406 -12.43 24.50 -1.90
C ASP A 406 -12.31 22.96 -1.91
N ALA A 407 -11.11 22.41 -1.66
CA ALA A 407 -10.88 20.98 -1.58
C ALA A 407 -11.62 20.35 -0.39
N VAL A 408 -11.51 20.93 0.81
CA VAL A 408 -12.21 20.44 2.01
C VAL A 408 -13.72 20.46 1.81
N LYS A 409 -14.26 21.53 1.23
CA LYS A 409 -15.68 21.62 0.90
C LYS A 409 -16.12 20.53 -0.08
N GLN A 410 -15.29 20.20 -1.06
CA GLN A 410 -15.57 19.15 -2.03
C GLN A 410 -15.54 17.76 -1.34
N ILE A 411 -14.53 17.51 -0.51
CA ILE A 411 -14.39 16.25 0.26
C ILE A 411 -15.64 16.06 1.14
N ASP A 412 -16.01 17.05 1.96
CA ASP A 412 -17.20 17.01 2.82
C ASP A 412 -18.47 16.71 2.02
N SER A 413 -18.62 17.36 0.87
CA SER A 413 -19.78 17.13 -0.01
C SER A 413 -19.83 15.72 -0.58
N GLN A 414 -18.68 15.15 -0.98
CA GLN A 414 -18.58 13.79 -1.51
C GLN A 414 -18.82 12.74 -0.41
N ILE A 415 -18.27 12.94 0.78
CA ILE A 415 -18.52 12.07 1.94
C ILE A 415 -20.03 12.03 2.24
N LYS A 416 -20.69 13.19 2.31
CA LYS A 416 -22.14 13.26 2.54
C LYS A 416 -22.95 12.59 1.43
N ALA A 417 -22.52 12.69 0.18
CA ALA A 417 -23.23 12.08 -0.94
C ALA A 417 -23.05 10.55 -1.02
N ASN A 418 -21.84 10.06 -0.74
CA ASN A 418 -21.48 8.68 -1.03
C ASN A 418 -21.49 7.77 0.21
N HIS A 419 -21.38 8.34 1.44
CA HIS A 419 -21.22 7.58 2.68
C HIS A 419 -22.30 7.91 3.74
N SER A 420 -23.21 8.87 3.50
CA SER A 420 -24.38 9.05 4.39
C SER A 420 -25.37 7.91 4.18
N LYS A 421 -25.65 7.16 5.25
CA LYS A 421 -26.72 6.14 5.30
C LYS A 421 -28.07 6.80 5.56
#